data_5abd5073ebfdd040cf465afd681340a9
#
_entry.id   5abd5073ebfdd040cf465afd681340a9
#
_cell.length_a   1.000
_cell.length_b   1.000
_cell.length_c   1.000
_cell.angle_alpha   90.00
_cell.angle_beta   90.00
_cell.angle_gamma   90.00
#
_symmetry.space_group_name_H-M   'P 1'
#
loop_
_entity.id
_entity.type
_entity.pdbx_description
1 polymer ?
#
loop_
_entity_poly.entity_id
_entity_poly.type
_entity_poly.pdbx_seq_one_letter_code
_entity_poly.pdbx_strand_id
1 'polypeptide(L)'
;MNAEFKAFGGKPWGVTDEAFVFNGNKIPYSEMTYFKLITTPTTPLTNGVAQGGYNGKVLTCAFKYADKSAAHQAINFVAEKIEAAHGVVKDYKYKLTAHTGTSLEVYDSYVIINHMQVGSLTTNILRGGALGGKRINFADLTSVQFREPSGMTVGFIQFAYPGSIESKGGLTDMINDENSIPIQPSMVAEAREIVKFIETRKAELKNTPQGTIVQQTSQADELKKFKELLDMGVISQEEFDAKKKQILGI
;
A
#
# COMPACT_ATOMS: atom_id res chain seq x y z
N MET A 1 3.86 4.80 18.36
CA MET A 1 4.03 6.18 17.87
C MET A 1 3.21 7.12 18.72
N ASN A 2 3.77 8.25 19.17
CA ASN A 2 3.02 9.28 19.89
C ASN A 2 3.22 10.62 19.17
N ALA A 3 2.16 11.23 18.70
CA ALA A 3 2.19 12.52 18.00
C ALA A 3 0.87 13.28 18.20
N GLU A 4 0.97 14.61 18.24
CA GLU A 4 -0.18 15.51 18.35
C GLU A 4 -0.08 16.61 17.30
N PHE A 5 -1.21 16.97 16.70
CA PHE A 5 -1.31 17.95 15.63
C PHE A 5 -2.41 18.97 15.93
N LYS A 6 -2.12 20.24 15.67
CA LYS A 6 -3.07 21.33 15.79
C LYS A 6 -2.85 22.36 14.69
N ALA A 7 -3.80 22.46 13.79
CA ALA A 7 -3.80 23.50 12.76
C ALA A 7 -4.59 24.73 13.22
N PHE A 8 -4.38 25.84 12.51
CA PHE A 8 -5.13 27.08 12.77
C PHE A 8 -6.63 26.85 12.46
N GLY A 9 -7.50 27.14 13.43
CA GLY A 9 -8.95 26.93 13.32
C GLY A 9 -9.41 25.47 13.36
N GLY A 10 -8.48 24.47 13.41
CA GLY A 10 -8.81 23.06 13.50
C GLY A 10 -8.89 22.52 14.93
N LYS A 11 -9.63 21.42 15.10
CA LYS A 11 -9.61 20.64 16.33
C LYS A 11 -8.28 19.90 16.46
N PRO A 12 -7.66 19.84 17.66
CA PRO A 12 -6.46 19.07 17.88
C PRO A 12 -6.74 17.57 17.68
N TRP A 13 -5.78 16.88 17.11
CA TRP A 13 -5.83 15.43 16.94
C TRP A 13 -4.44 14.82 17.14
N GLY A 14 -4.39 13.54 17.42
CA GLY A 14 -3.14 12.87 17.66
C GLY A 14 -3.28 11.36 17.61
N VAL A 15 -2.16 10.70 17.82
CA VAL A 15 -2.03 9.24 17.79
C VAL A 15 -1.22 8.75 18.98
N THR A 16 -1.63 7.65 19.55
CA THR A 16 -0.86 6.88 20.53
C THR A 16 -0.79 5.42 20.07
N ASP A 17 -0.02 4.58 20.74
CA ASP A 17 0.01 3.16 20.40
C ASP A 17 -1.34 2.45 20.66
N GLU A 18 -2.18 3.03 21.53
CA GLU A 18 -3.43 2.43 21.98
C GLU A 18 -4.68 3.01 21.28
N ALA A 19 -4.66 4.29 20.94
CA ALA A 19 -5.85 5.00 20.48
C ALA A 19 -5.54 6.19 19.57
N PHE A 20 -6.47 6.53 18.72
CA PHE A 20 -6.57 7.83 18.07
C PHE A 20 -7.13 8.85 19.03
N VAL A 21 -6.59 10.06 19.04
CA VAL A 21 -7.05 11.15 19.91
C VAL A 21 -7.65 12.26 19.07
N PHE A 22 -8.89 12.64 19.34
CA PHE A 22 -9.56 13.72 18.63
C PHE A 22 -10.24 14.68 19.60
N ASN A 23 -9.80 15.94 19.61
CA ASN A 23 -10.29 16.97 20.51
C ASN A 23 -10.28 16.53 21.98
N GLY A 24 -9.18 15.88 22.41
CA GLY A 24 -8.97 15.37 23.75
C GLY A 24 -9.64 14.02 24.07
N ASN A 25 -10.51 13.49 23.20
CA ASN A 25 -11.16 12.21 23.39
C ASN A 25 -10.33 11.08 22.77
N LYS A 26 -10.11 10.00 23.52
CA LYS A 26 -9.48 8.78 23.01
C LYS A 26 -10.52 7.93 22.28
N ILE A 27 -10.21 7.53 21.07
CA ILE A 27 -11.04 6.68 20.21
C ILE A 27 -10.25 5.40 19.93
N PRO A 28 -10.71 4.22 20.36
CA PRO A 28 -10.08 2.95 20.04
C PRO A 28 -10.00 2.74 18.52
N TYR A 29 -8.91 2.19 18.02
CA TYR A 29 -8.77 1.92 16.58
C TYR A 29 -9.82 0.93 16.05
N SER A 30 -10.31 0.02 16.90
CA SER A 30 -11.39 -0.91 16.58
C SER A 30 -12.75 -0.25 16.32
N GLU A 31 -12.94 0.98 16.78
CA GLU A 31 -14.18 1.73 16.55
C GLU A 31 -14.08 2.67 15.34
N MET A 32 -12.90 2.81 14.75
CA MET A 32 -12.68 3.58 13.53
C MET A 32 -12.87 2.70 12.30
N THR A 33 -13.47 3.26 11.25
CA THR A 33 -13.69 2.52 10.00
C THR A 33 -12.63 2.80 8.93
N TYR A 34 -12.05 4.00 8.95
CA TYR A 34 -10.94 4.40 8.07
C TYR A 34 -10.23 5.64 8.63
N PHE A 35 -9.01 5.88 8.14
CA PHE A 35 -8.32 7.16 8.28
C PHE A 35 -7.44 7.41 7.05
N LYS A 36 -7.61 8.56 6.39
CA LYS A 36 -6.93 8.83 5.12
C LYS A 36 -6.60 10.32 4.94
N LEU A 37 -5.56 10.60 4.19
CA LEU A 37 -5.23 11.93 3.72
C LEU A 37 -6.24 12.40 2.67
N ILE A 38 -6.68 13.65 2.77
CA ILE A 38 -7.57 14.31 1.79
C ILE A 38 -6.78 15.35 1.02
N THR A 39 -6.05 16.24 1.71
CA THR A 39 -5.22 17.26 1.08
C THR A 39 -3.88 17.39 1.78
N THR A 40 -2.84 17.70 1.02
CA THR A 40 -1.51 18.02 1.53
C THR A 40 -1.29 19.53 1.47
N PRO A 41 -0.73 20.16 2.51
CA PRO A 41 -0.40 21.58 2.46
C PRO A 41 0.74 21.81 1.46
N THR A 42 0.57 22.79 0.59
CA THR A 42 1.56 23.15 -0.46
C THR A 42 2.43 24.35 -0.06
N THR A 43 1.96 25.17 0.87
CA THR A 43 2.66 26.34 1.39
C THR A 43 2.51 26.43 2.90
N PRO A 44 3.36 27.24 3.59
CA PRO A 44 3.20 27.49 5.04
C PRO A 44 1.86 28.11 5.46
N LEU A 45 1.13 28.71 4.52
CA LEU A 45 -0.16 29.35 4.75
C LEU A 45 -1.35 28.41 4.53
N THR A 46 -1.10 27.18 4.03
CA THR A 46 -2.15 26.19 3.78
C THR A 46 -2.09 25.06 4.81
N ASN A 47 -3.25 24.50 5.14
CA ASN A 47 -3.36 23.33 5.98
C ASN A 47 -3.52 22.06 5.12
N GLY A 48 -2.94 20.95 5.61
CA GLY A 48 -3.32 19.61 5.16
C GLY A 48 -4.56 19.14 5.90
N VAL A 49 -5.30 18.22 5.30
CA VAL A 49 -6.50 17.64 5.89
C VAL A 49 -6.46 16.12 5.75
N ALA A 50 -6.71 15.44 6.86
CA ALA A 50 -7.04 14.02 6.90
C ALA A 50 -8.48 13.82 7.38
N GLN A 51 -9.10 12.71 7.02
CA GLN A 51 -10.43 12.33 7.49
C GLN A 51 -10.45 10.91 8.01
N GLY A 52 -11.19 10.70 9.10
CA GLY A 52 -11.45 9.40 9.69
C GLY A 52 -12.95 9.15 9.87
N GLY A 53 -13.36 7.89 9.78
CA GLY A 53 -14.72 7.45 10.08
C GLY A 53 -14.81 6.92 11.51
N TYR A 54 -15.78 7.41 12.27
CA TYR A 54 -16.07 6.97 13.64
C TYR A 54 -17.56 7.13 13.95
N ASN A 55 -18.23 6.07 14.38
CA ASN A 55 -19.65 6.07 14.75
C ASN A 55 -20.57 6.74 13.70
N GLY A 56 -20.35 6.41 12.42
CA GLY A 56 -21.11 6.99 11.30
C GLY A 56 -20.82 8.47 11.01
N LYS A 57 -19.88 9.08 11.72
CA LYS A 57 -19.47 10.49 11.53
C LYS A 57 -18.10 10.56 10.87
N VAL A 58 -17.87 11.67 10.15
CA VAL A 58 -16.57 12.01 9.59
C VAL A 58 -15.84 12.95 10.53
N LEU A 59 -14.66 12.51 11.00
CA LEU A 59 -13.72 13.33 11.74
C LEU A 59 -12.81 14.06 10.76
N THR A 60 -12.76 15.38 10.81
CA THR A 60 -11.85 16.18 9.97
C THR A 60 -10.68 16.67 10.79
N CYS A 61 -9.49 16.28 10.40
CA CYS A 61 -8.23 16.46 11.10
C CYS A 61 -7.31 17.34 10.26
N ALA A 62 -7.05 18.56 10.70
CA ALA A 62 -6.16 19.48 10.00
C ALA A 62 -4.75 19.47 10.61
N PHE A 63 -3.72 19.70 9.78
CA PHE A 63 -2.33 19.82 10.20
C PHE A 63 -1.60 20.92 9.40
N LYS A 64 -0.57 21.52 10.02
CA LYS A 64 0.20 22.60 9.41
C LYS A 64 1.20 22.07 8.38
N TYR A 65 1.66 22.95 7.50
CA TYR A 65 2.75 22.67 6.57
C TYR A 65 4.02 22.17 7.28
N ALA A 66 4.38 22.76 8.41
CA ALA A 66 5.55 22.34 9.20
C ALA A 66 5.45 20.90 9.72
N ASP A 67 4.23 20.41 9.97
CA ASP A 67 3.97 19.08 10.51
C ASP A 67 3.71 18.03 9.42
N LYS A 68 3.83 18.41 8.14
CA LYS A 68 3.45 17.59 6.99
C LYS A 68 4.03 16.16 7.05
N SER A 69 5.33 16.03 7.28
CA SER A 69 5.98 14.72 7.33
C SER A 69 5.47 13.86 8.49
N ALA A 70 5.41 14.44 9.69
CA ALA A 70 4.92 13.75 10.88
C ALA A 70 3.43 13.37 10.77
N ALA A 71 2.62 14.26 10.18
CA ALA A 71 1.20 14.00 9.95
C ALA A 71 0.99 12.87 8.94
N HIS A 72 1.76 12.80 7.86
CA HIS A 72 1.70 11.70 6.90
C HIS A 72 2.06 10.35 7.54
N GLN A 73 3.11 10.31 8.36
CA GLN A 73 3.48 9.10 9.11
C GLN A 73 2.37 8.69 10.09
N ALA A 74 1.78 9.66 10.81
CA ALA A 74 0.68 9.40 11.73
C ALA A 74 -0.57 8.88 11.01
N ILE A 75 -0.91 9.41 9.82
CA ILE A 75 -2.04 8.93 9.02
C ILE A 75 -1.86 7.48 8.61
N ASN A 76 -0.67 7.11 8.13
CA ASN A 76 -0.36 5.72 7.77
C ASN A 76 -0.41 4.81 9.01
N PHE A 77 0.17 5.24 10.12
CA PHE A 77 0.14 4.50 11.37
C PHE A 77 -1.30 4.23 11.85
N VAL A 78 -2.19 5.22 11.81
CA VAL A 78 -3.60 5.05 12.16
C VAL A 78 -4.30 4.07 11.23
N ALA A 79 -4.09 4.17 9.92
CA ALA A 79 -4.66 3.25 8.94
C ALA A 79 -4.26 1.80 9.24
N GLU A 80 -2.98 1.54 9.56
CA GLU A 80 -2.49 0.21 9.94
C GLU A 80 -3.11 -0.30 11.24
N LYS A 81 -3.23 0.57 12.25
CA LYS A 81 -3.86 0.20 13.52
C LYS A 81 -5.33 -0.15 13.35
N ILE A 82 -6.06 0.56 12.49
CA ILE A 82 -7.45 0.25 12.14
C ILE A 82 -7.51 -1.11 11.45
N GLU A 83 -6.71 -1.35 10.42
CA GLU A 83 -6.65 -2.63 9.71
C GLU A 83 -6.37 -3.79 10.69
N ALA A 84 -5.36 -3.65 11.55
CA ALA A 84 -5.02 -4.66 12.55
C ALA A 84 -6.16 -4.90 13.55
N ALA A 85 -6.83 -3.84 14.02
CA ALA A 85 -7.95 -3.95 14.96
C ALA A 85 -9.18 -4.65 14.34
N HIS A 86 -9.32 -4.59 13.01
CA HIS A 86 -10.36 -5.29 12.25
C HIS A 86 -9.91 -6.69 11.75
N GLY A 87 -8.80 -7.21 12.24
CA GLY A 87 -8.31 -8.55 11.92
C GLY A 87 -7.58 -8.65 10.57
N VAL A 88 -7.24 -7.53 9.94
CA VAL A 88 -6.41 -7.54 8.73
C VAL A 88 -4.95 -7.74 9.12
N VAL A 89 -4.42 -8.93 8.90
CA VAL A 89 -3.01 -9.25 9.13
C VAL A 89 -2.26 -9.15 7.79
N LYS A 90 -1.24 -8.29 7.74
CA LYS A 90 -0.35 -8.17 6.60
C LYS A 90 0.97 -8.86 6.89
N ASP A 91 1.26 -9.95 6.19
CA ASP A 91 2.51 -10.71 6.31
C ASP A 91 3.58 -10.18 5.34
N TYR A 92 3.87 -8.88 5.42
CA TYR A 92 4.99 -8.30 4.67
C TYR A 92 6.32 -8.56 5.41
N LYS A 93 7.39 -8.75 4.64
CA LYS A 93 8.76 -8.93 5.17
C LYS A 93 9.41 -7.58 5.53
N TYR A 94 9.11 -6.56 4.73
CA TYR A 94 9.59 -5.20 4.94
C TYR A 94 8.48 -4.20 4.65
N LYS A 95 8.53 -3.07 5.36
CA LYS A 95 7.68 -1.92 5.08
C LYS A 95 8.47 -0.63 5.18
N LEU A 96 8.49 0.13 4.12
CA LEU A 96 9.17 1.43 4.03
C LEU A 96 8.14 2.52 3.80
N THR A 97 8.19 3.60 4.56
CA THR A 97 7.27 4.73 4.40
C THR A 97 8.05 6.03 4.20
N ALA A 98 7.90 6.63 3.03
CA ALA A 98 8.53 7.91 2.71
C ALA A 98 7.81 9.08 3.38
N HIS A 99 8.50 10.22 3.53
CA HIS A 99 7.93 11.45 4.08
C HIS A 99 6.79 12.03 3.23
N THR A 100 6.70 11.64 1.96
CA THR A 100 5.58 11.97 1.06
C THR A 100 4.31 11.21 1.42
N GLY A 101 4.40 10.20 2.29
CA GLY A 101 3.31 9.29 2.61
C GLY A 101 3.20 8.09 1.68
N THR A 102 4.03 8.02 0.61
CA THR A 102 4.16 6.82 -0.20
C THR A 102 4.78 5.70 0.65
N SER A 103 4.20 4.51 0.62
CA SER A 103 4.74 3.35 1.31
C SER A 103 4.97 2.18 0.36
N LEU A 104 5.99 1.38 0.67
CA LEU A 104 6.34 0.14 0.01
C LEU A 104 6.17 -1.00 1.01
N GLU A 105 5.30 -1.93 0.71
CA GLU A 105 5.16 -3.20 1.42
C GLU A 105 5.80 -4.31 0.57
N VAL A 106 6.69 -5.09 1.15
CA VAL A 106 7.45 -6.14 0.47
C VAL A 106 7.05 -7.50 1.01
N TYR A 107 6.56 -8.36 0.15
CA TYR A 107 6.14 -9.73 0.43
C TYR A 107 7.12 -10.74 -0.19
N ASP A 108 6.90 -12.03 -0.02
CA ASP A 108 7.81 -13.06 -0.53
C ASP A 108 7.92 -13.12 -2.06
N SER A 109 6.90 -12.69 -2.80
CA SER A 109 6.82 -12.81 -4.27
C SER A 109 6.35 -11.56 -4.99
N TYR A 110 6.04 -10.49 -4.26
CA TYR A 110 5.55 -9.23 -4.83
C TYR A 110 5.80 -8.05 -3.90
N VAL A 111 5.68 -6.85 -4.43
CA VAL A 111 5.61 -5.60 -3.67
C VAL A 111 4.26 -4.94 -3.87
N ILE A 112 3.85 -4.12 -2.90
CA ILE A 112 2.74 -3.17 -3.03
C ILE A 112 3.26 -1.76 -2.78
N ILE A 113 3.07 -0.86 -3.73
CA ILE A 113 3.37 0.57 -3.59
C ILE A 113 2.05 1.28 -3.34
N ASN A 114 1.90 1.85 -2.14
CA ASN A 114 0.75 2.65 -1.77
C ASN A 114 1.13 4.12 -1.87
N HIS A 115 0.65 4.80 -2.92
CA HIS A 115 0.80 6.25 -3.00
C HIS A 115 -0.26 6.91 -2.14
N MET A 116 0.18 7.80 -1.24
CA MET A 116 -0.76 8.62 -0.50
C MET A 116 -1.44 9.58 -1.50
N GLN A 117 -2.72 9.33 -1.78
CA GLN A 117 -3.46 10.11 -2.76
C GLN A 117 -3.73 11.52 -2.22
N VAL A 118 -3.05 12.49 -2.80
CA VAL A 118 -3.30 13.91 -2.63
C VAL A 118 -4.20 14.34 -3.79
N GLY A 119 -5.48 14.51 -3.54
CA GLY A 119 -6.37 15.01 -4.59
C GLY A 119 -7.86 14.94 -4.25
N SER A 120 -8.64 15.75 -4.94
CA SER A 120 -10.10 15.75 -4.87
C SER A 120 -10.66 14.37 -5.27
N LEU A 121 -11.75 13.96 -4.62
CA LEU A 121 -12.48 12.72 -4.90
C LEU A 121 -12.79 12.54 -6.41
N THR A 122 -13.01 13.63 -7.13
CA THR A 122 -13.30 13.67 -8.57
C THR A 122 -12.11 13.29 -9.45
N THR A 123 -10.88 13.68 -9.08
CA THR A 123 -9.67 13.33 -9.85
C THR A 123 -9.27 11.86 -9.68
N ASN A 124 -9.58 11.27 -8.54
CA ASN A 124 -9.29 9.86 -8.28
C ASN A 124 -10.25 8.92 -9.01
N ILE A 125 -11.55 9.27 -9.10
CA ILE A 125 -12.55 8.51 -9.84
C ILE A 125 -12.24 8.53 -11.35
N LEU A 126 -11.85 9.69 -11.90
CA LEU A 126 -11.53 9.85 -13.33
C LEU A 126 -10.23 9.13 -13.76
N ARG A 127 -9.31 8.85 -12.82
CA ARG A 127 -8.07 8.10 -13.08
C ARG A 127 -8.18 6.60 -12.83
N GLY A 128 -9.39 6.09 -12.56
CA GLY A 128 -9.57 4.66 -12.26
C GLY A 128 -8.88 4.19 -10.99
N GLY A 129 -8.58 5.13 -10.08
CA GLY A 129 -7.89 4.87 -8.83
C GLY A 129 -8.73 4.04 -7.89
N ALA A 130 -8.58 2.72 -7.96
CA ALA A 130 -8.96 1.84 -6.88
C ALA A 130 -8.24 2.29 -5.60
N LEU A 131 -8.91 2.23 -4.47
CA LEU A 131 -8.37 2.37 -3.11
C LEU A 131 -7.42 1.18 -2.80
N GLY A 132 -6.40 0.98 -3.61
CA GLY A 132 -5.49 -0.16 -3.48
C GLY A 132 -4.11 0.23 -3.96
N GLY A 133 -3.10 -0.23 -3.24
CA GLY A 133 -1.72 -0.09 -3.66
C GLY A 133 -1.45 -0.82 -4.97
N LYS A 134 -0.50 -0.32 -5.74
CA LYS A 134 -0.06 -0.96 -6.97
C LYS A 134 0.77 -2.20 -6.62
N ARG A 135 0.26 -3.38 -6.98
CA ARG A 135 0.96 -4.65 -6.81
C ARG A 135 1.86 -4.92 -8.02
N ILE A 136 3.10 -5.30 -7.76
CA ILE A 136 4.08 -5.69 -8.77
C ILE A 136 4.69 -7.04 -8.33
N ASN A 137 4.51 -8.10 -9.11
CA ASN A 137 5.07 -9.42 -8.78
C ASN A 137 6.55 -9.48 -9.17
N PHE A 138 7.37 -10.19 -8.40
CA PHE A 138 8.80 -10.34 -8.70
C PHE A 138 9.07 -11.07 -10.01
N ALA A 139 8.20 -12.00 -10.40
CA ALA A 139 8.29 -12.70 -11.68
C ALA A 139 8.16 -11.75 -12.89
N ASP A 140 7.40 -10.67 -12.74
CA ASP A 140 7.16 -9.69 -13.81
C ASP A 140 8.25 -8.60 -13.85
N LEU A 141 9.08 -8.48 -12.79
CA LEU A 141 10.11 -7.45 -12.72
C LEU A 141 11.21 -7.64 -13.77
N THR A 142 11.42 -6.64 -14.60
CA THR A 142 12.58 -6.53 -15.49
C THR A 142 13.80 -6.04 -14.71
N SER A 143 13.66 -4.95 -13.97
CA SER A 143 14.73 -4.41 -13.12
C SER A 143 14.19 -3.71 -11.88
N VAL A 144 15.04 -3.61 -10.85
CA VAL A 144 14.84 -2.75 -9.69
C VAL A 144 16.00 -1.75 -9.69
N GLN A 145 15.69 -0.47 -9.82
CA GLN A 145 16.67 0.60 -9.78
C GLN A 145 16.68 1.21 -8.39
N PHE A 146 17.84 1.25 -7.76
CA PHE A 146 18.03 1.95 -6.49
C PHE A 146 19.05 3.06 -6.65
N ARG A 147 18.63 4.26 -6.33
CA ARG A 147 19.51 5.44 -6.27
C ARG A 147 19.50 5.99 -4.85
N GLU A 148 20.69 6.11 -4.28
CA GLU A 148 20.83 6.73 -2.96
C GLU A 148 20.67 8.25 -3.04
N PRO A 149 20.14 8.89 -1.97
CA PRO A 149 20.13 10.33 -1.88
C PRO A 149 21.58 10.86 -1.83
N SER A 150 21.85 11.95 -2.51
CA SER A 150 23.17 12.59 -2.54
C SER A 150 23.04 14.11 -2.53
N GLY A 151 23.71 14.77 -1.60
CA GLY A 151 23.61 16.22 -1.42
C GLY A 151 22.15 16.64 -1.18
N MET A 152 21.61 17.49 -2.07
CA MET A 152 20.22 17.94 -2.03
C MET A 152 19.25 17.07 -2.86
N THR A 153 19.73 15.95 -3.42
CA THR A 153 18.90 15.07 -4.25
C THR A 153 18.30 13.94 -3.41
N VAL A 154 17.00 13.71 -3.59
CA VAL A 154 16.28 12.57 -3.00
C VAL A 154 16.65 11.30 -3.76
N GLY A 155 16.89 10.20 -3.04
CA GLY A 155 17.04 8.88 -3.63
C GLY A 155 15.68 8.26 -4.00
N PHE A 156 15.69 7.11 -4.66
CA PHE A 156 14.48 6.37 -4.99
C PHE A 156 14.73 4.87 -5.16
N ILE A 157 13.69 4.06 -4.99
CA ILE A 157 13.60 2.70 -5.55
C ILE A 157 12.55 2.76 -6.64
N GLN A 158 12.88 2.28 -7.85
CA GLN A 158 11.98 2.23 -8.99
C GLN A 158 11.89 0.80 -9.51
N PHE A 159 10.69 0.36 -9.85
CA PHE A 159 10.39 -0.98 -10.34
C PHE A 159 10.02 -0.91 -11.82
N ALA A 160 10.77 -1.61 -12.67
CA ALA A 160 10.47 -1.76 -14.10
C ALA A 160 9.91 -3.15 -14.39
N TYR A 161 8.87 -3.22 -15.23
CA TYR A 161 8.21 -4.45 -15.68
C TYR A 161 7.64 -4.22 -17.10
N PRO A 162 7.29 -5.27 -17.86
CA PRO A 162 6.75 -5.12 -19.20
C PRO A 162 5.49 -4.24 -19.23
N GLY A 163 5.52 -3.18 -20.03
CA GLY A 163 4.45 -2.18 -20.10
C GLY A 163 4.54 -1.04 -19.10
N SER A 164 5.51 -1.04 -18.19
CA SER A 164 5.79 0.14 -17.35
C SER A 164 6.45 1.24 -18.19
N ILE A 165 6.01 2.48 -17.98
CA ILE A 165 6.67 3.66 -18.55
C ILE A 165 7.71 4.09 -17.52
N GLU A 166 8.99 3.89 -17.84
CA GLU A 166 10.06 4.42 -17.01
C GLU A 166 10.11 5.94 -17.17
N SER A 167 9.99 6.66 -16.07
CA SER A 167 10.24 8.11 -16.07
C SER A 167 11.70 8.38 -16.41
N LYS A 168 11.96 8.88 -17.61
CA LYS A 168 13.28 9.35 -18.06
C LYS A 168 13.55 10.81 -17.66
N GLY A 169 12.62 11.43 -16.96
CA GLY A 169 12.65 12.82 -16.55
C GLY A 169 13.52 13.10 -15.32
N GLY A 170 13.53 14.37 -14.90
CA GLY A 170 14.25 14.83 -13.72
C GLY A 170 13.64 14.31 -12.42
N LEU A 171 14.21 14.75 -11.31
CA LEU A 171 13.85 14.34 -9.94
C LEU A 171 12.34 14.42 -9.63
N THR A 172 11.67 15.43 -10.19
CA THR A 172 10.24 15.69 -10.00
C THR A 172 9.37 14.61 -10.64
N ASP A 173 9.80 14.06 -11.78
CA ASP A 173 9.06 13.03 -12.49
C ASP A 173 9.15 11.69 -11.77
N MET A 174 10.32 11.40 -11.17
CA MET A 174 10.54 10.17 -10.41
C MET A 174 9.78 10.13 -9.06
N ILE A 175 9.59 11.29 -8.41
CA ILE A 175 8.80 11.38 -7.17
C ILE A 175 7.30 11.14 -7.45
N ASN A 176 6.85 11.44 -8.67
CA ASN A 176 5.46 11.27 -9.11
C ASN A 176 5.25 9.97 -9.90
N ASP A 177 6.30 9.17 -10.12
CA ASP A 177 6.20 7.90 -10.82
C ASP A 177 5.49 6.87 -9.92
N GLU A 178 4.41 6.30 -10.42
CA GLU A 178 3.60 5.29 -9.72
C GLU A 178 4.36 3.98 -9.44
N ASN A 179 5.53 3.79 -10.06
CA ASN A 179 6.40 2.63 -9.91
C ASN A 179 7.58 2.91 -8.99
N SER A 180 7.62 4.05 -8.31
CA SER A 180 8.74 4.44 -7.48
C SER A 180 8.34 4.86 -6.06
N ILE A 181 9.30 4.73 -5.15
CA ILE A 181 9.22 5.28 -3.79
C ILE A 181 10.44 6.17 -3.53
N PRO A 182 10.26 7.42 -3.07
CA PRO A 182 11.37 8.29 -2.71
C PRO A 182 12.07 7.80 -1.44
N ILE A 183 13.41 7.83 -1.44
CA ILE A 183 14.26 7.38 -0.34
C ILE A 183 15.00 8.57 0.26
N GLN A 184 14.92 8.70 1.58
CA GLN A 184 15.64 9.69 2.38
C GLN A 184 16.93 9.10 2.95
N PRO A 185 17.88 9.95 3.40
CA PRO A 185 19.12 9.46 4.00
C PRO A 185 18.92 8.46 5.15
N SER A 186 17.91 8.67 6.00
CA SER A 186 17.59 7.77 7.12
C SER A 186 17.05 6.41 6.69
N MET A 187 16.60 6.27 5.45
CA MET A 187 15.98 5.04 4.91
C MET A 187 16.96 4.19 4.09
N VAL A 188 18.18 4.68 3.84
CA VAL A 188 19.14 4.04 2.91
C VAL A 188 19.51 2.63 3.33
N ALA A 189 19.75 2.40 4.61
CA ALA A 189 20.14 1.07 5.12
C ALA A 189 19.03 0.04 4.84
N GLU A 190 17.80 0.35 5.23
CA GLU A 190 16.65 -0.52 5.02
C GLU A 190 16.32 -0.69 3.53
N ALA A 191 16.44 0.39 2.74
CA ALA A 191 16.24 0.33 1.29
C ALA A 191 17.22 -0.62 0.59
N ARG A 192 18.50 -0.65 1.01
CA ARG A 192 19.50 -1.60 0.50
C ARG A 192 19.13 -3.04 0.80
N GLU A 193 18.68 -3.33 2.02
CA GLU A 193 18.23 -4.67 2.41
C GLU A 193 17.01 -5.11 1.61
N ILE A 194 16.05 -4.22 1.41
CA ILE A 194 14.85 -4.46 0.60
C ILE A 194 15.24 -4.80 -0.84
N VAL A 195 16.08 -3.99 -1.48
CA VAL A 195 16.51 -4.22 -2.87
C VAL A 195 17.25 -5.56 -2.98
N LYS A 196 18.17 -5.85 -2.06
CA LYS A 196 18.89 -7.13 -2.02
C LYS A 196 17.92 -8.31 -1.87
N PHE A 197 16.95 -8.21 -0.98
CA PHE A 197 15.91 -9.23 -0.79
C PHE A 197 15.14 -9.48 -2.07
N ILE A 198 14.63 -8.41 -2.71
CA ILE A 198 13.85 -8.50 -3.96
C ILE A 198 14.67 -9.14 -5.08
N GLU A 199 15.93 -8.71 -5.28
CA GLU A 199 16.78 -9.27 -6.33
C GLU A 199 17.11 -10.75 -6.06
N THR A 200 17.33 -11.14 -4.81
CA THR A 200 17.54 -12.54 -4.42
C THR A 200 16.30 -13.38 -4.74
N ARG A 201 15.12 -12.93 -4.29
CA ARG A 201 13.86 -13.65 -4.54
C ARG A 201 13.52 -13.74 -6.03
N LYS A 202 13.76 -12.65 -6.77
CA LYS A 202 13.60 -12.63 -8.24
C LYS A 202 14.50 -13.65 -8.93
N ALA A 203 15.77 -13.77 -8.50
CA ALA A 203 16.69 -14.77 -9.04
C ALA A 203 16.25 -16.20 -8.71
N GLU A 204 15.80 -16.46 -7.49
CA GLU A 204 15.25 -17.75 -7.06
C GLU A 204 14.02 -18.14 -7.89
N LEU A 205 13.08 -17.21 -8.08
CA LEU A 205 11.88 -17.45 -8.90
C LEU A 205 12.19 -17.72 -10.37
N LYS A 206 13.25 -17.08 -10.92
CA LYS A 206 13.71 -17.36 -12.31
C LYS A 206 14.46 -18.67 -12.44
N ASN A 207 15.18 -19.09 -11.40
CA ASN A 207 15.98 -20.33 -11.39
C ASN A 207 15.17 -21.56 -10.96
N THR A 208 13.98 -21.37 -10.43
CA THR A 208 13.06 -22.48 -10.20
C THR A 208 12.69 -23.03 -11.60
N PRO A 209 12.98 -24.31 -11.93
CA PRO A 209 12.57 -24.87 -13.19
C PRO A 209 11.10 -24.55 -13.37
N GLN A 210 10.74 -24.03 -14.54
CA GLN A 210 9.36 -23.70 -14.91
C GLN A 210 8.56 -25.01 -15.12
N GLY A 211 8.50 -25.83 -14.06
CA GLY A 211 7.46 -26.79 -13.86
C GLY A 211 6.30 -26.02 -13.27
N THR A 212 5.38 -25.63 -14.14
CA THR A 212 4.01 -25.19 -13.82
C THR A 212 3.93 -24.57 -12.43
N ILE A 213 4.03 -23.23 -12.31
CA ILE A 213 3.44 -22.53 -11.18
C ILE A 213 1.93 -22.72 -11.35
N VAL A 214 1.45 -23.90 -11.01
CA VAL A 214 0.12 -24.06 -10.47
C VAL A 214 0.13 -23.14 -9.25
N GLN A 215 -0.46 -21.94 -9.37
CA GLN A 215 -1.08 -21.37 -8.20
C GLN A 215 -1.67 -22.58 -7.47
N GLN A 216 -1.16 -22.89 -6.28
CA GLN A 216 -1.87 -23.78 -5.38
C GLN A 216 -3.11 -23.02 -4.92
N THR A 217 -4.05 -22.84 -5.83
CA THR A 217 -5.46 -22.78 -5.48
C THR A 217 -5.66 -24.09 -4.75
N SER A 218 -5.98 -24.02 -3.47
CA SER A 218 -6.26 -25.24 -2.71
C SER A 218 -7.26 -26.04 -3.54
N GLN A 219 -7.16 -27.35 -3.55
CA GLN A 219 -8.14 -28.23 -4.24
C GLN A 219 -9.58 -27.80 -3.89
N ALA A 220 -9.77 -27.25 -2.69
CA ALA A 220 -11.02 -26.69 -2.23
C ALA A 220 -11.44 -25.40 -2.97
N ASP A 221 -10.50 -24.50 -3.31
CA ASP A 221 -10.79 -23.26 -4.04
C ASP A 221 -11.08 -23.54 -5.51
N GLU A 222 -10.41 -24.54 -6.06
CA GLU A 222 -10.66 -25.01 -7.43
C GLU A 222 -12.06 -25.64 -7.54
N LEU A 223 -12.42 -26.49 -6.59
CA LEU A 223 -13.77 -27.07 -6.51
C LEU A 223 -14.86 -26.01 -6.29
N LYS A 224 -14.60 -24.95 -5.51
CA LYS A 224 -15.52 -23.83 -5.37
C LYS A 224 -15.78 -23.12 -6.70
N LYS A 225 -14.73 -22.80 -7.45
CA LYS A 225 -14.86 -22.16 -8.77
C LYS A 225 -15.66 -23.02 -9.75
N PHE A 226 -15.40 -24.33 -9.79
CA PHE A 226 -16.18 -25.24 -10.62
C PHE A 226 -17.63 -25.35 -10.19
N LYS A 227 -17.91 -25.27 -8.87
CA LYS A 227 -19.27 -25.24 -8.37
C LYS A 227 -20.02 -23.97 -8.77
N GLU A 228 -19.37 -22.81 -8.72
CA GLU A 228 -19.94 -21.54 -9.20
C GLU A 228 -20.28 -21.60 -10.70
N LEU A 229 -19.42 -22.22 -11.52
CA LEU A 229 -19.69 -22.43 -12.94
C LEU A 229 -20.88 -23.37 -13.20
N LEU A 230 -21.04 -24.40 -12.37
CA LEU A 230 -22.21 -25.29 -12.41
C LEU A 230 -23.49 -24.52 -12.01
N ASP A 231 -23.43 -23.75 -10.93
CA ASP A 231 -24.59 -22.98 -10.42
C ASP A 231 -25.01 -21.87 -11.43
N MET A 232 -24.07 -21.36 -12.21
CA MET A 232 -24.32 -20.41 -13.34
C MET A 232 -24.78 -21.12 -14.63
N GLY A 233 -24.83 -22.46 -14.65
CA GLY A 233 -25.21 -23.23 -15.85
C GLY A 233 -24.19 -23.22 -16.99
N VAL A 234 -22.95 -22.83 -16.72
CA VAL A 234 -21.85 -22.78 -17.70
C VAL A 234 -21.29 -24.18 -17.98
N ILE A 235 -21.32 -25.07 -16.98
CA ILE A 235 -20.93 -26.48 -17.10
C ILE A 235 -22.06 -27.38 -16.62
N SER A 236 -22.11 -28.61 -17.13
CA SER A 236 -23.07 -29.62 -16.72
C SER A 236 -22.67 -30.29 -15.39
N GLN A 237 -23.61 -30.96 -14.74
CA GLN A 237 -23.36 -31.76 -13.53
C GLN A 237 -22.34 -32.87 -13.79
N GLU A 238 -22.36 -33.48 -14.98
CA GLU A 238 -21.43 -34.55 -15.37
C GLU A 238 -20.00 -34.05 -15.54
N GLU A 239 -19.83 -32.86 -16.12
CA GLU A 239 -18.51 -32.20 -16.25
C GLU A 239 -17.95 -31.79 -14.89
N PHE A 240 -18.81 -31.30 -13.99
CA PHE A 240 -18.41 -30.98 -12.62
C PHE A 240 -17.96 -32.24 -11.86
N ASP A 241 -18.71 -33.34 -11.94
CA ASP A 241 -18.41 -34.59 -11.23
C ASP A 241 -17.12 -35.25 -11.78
N ALA A 242 -16.89 -35.18 -13.09
CA ALA A 242 -15.64 -35.64 -13.72
C ALA A 242 -14.44 -34.81 -13.20
N LYS A 243 -14.57 -33.49 -13.16
CA LYS A 243 -13.53 -32.58 -12.67
C LYS A 243 -13.27 -32.74 -11.17
N LYS A 244 -14.32 -32.94 -10.37
CA LYS A 244 -14.21 -33.22 -8.94
C LYS A 244 -13.42 -34.49 -8.67
N LYS A 245 -13.66 -35.57 -9.40
CA LYS A 245 -12.88 -36.82 -9.29
C LYS A 245 -11.42 -36.58 -9.63
N GLN A 246 -11.13 -35.84 -10.70
CA GLN A 246 -9.76 -35.51 -11.13
C GLN A 246 -9.02 -34.70 -10.07
N ILE A 247 -9.67 -33.71 -9.46
CA ILE A 247 -9.06 -32.83 -8.43
C ILE A 247 -8.82 -33.61 -7.12
N LEU A 248 -9.74 -34.47 -6.73
CA LEU A 248 -9.65 -35.27 -5.48
C LEU A 248 -8.82 -36.57 -5.65
N GLY A 249 -8.45 -36.93 -6.87
CA GLY A 249 -7.66 -38.13 -7.15
C GLY A 249 -8.41 -39.45 -6.92
N ILE A 250 -9.74 -39.47 -7.08
CA ILE A 250 -10.63 -40.62 -6.86
C ILE A 250 -11.36 -41.03 -8.15
#